data_436a6d6a0c94f7f97d8db184c56488a1
#
_entry.id   436a6d6a0c94f7f97d8db184c56488a1
#
_cell.length_a   1.000
_cell.length_b   1.000
_cell.length_c   1.000
_cell.angle_alpha   90.00
_cell.angle_beta   90.00
_cell.angle_gamma   90.00
#
_symmetry.space_group_name_H-M   'P 1'
#
loop_
_entity.id
_entity.type
_entity.pdbx_description
1 polymer ?
#
loop_
_entity_poly.entity_id
_entity_poly.type
_entity_poly.pdbx_seq_one_letter_code
_entity_poly.pdbx_strand_id
1 'polypeptide(L)'
;MEKSLVNRKKGDVIMDRILDTGSYGICLFSIEVLQDFLKKEKVRTKKILKNFQDNHNRYLASLENGIWIPFLSINSIEYIIKLENCNESFDDEWEEKFVYHDFNIEVKDSLWIADIGSFYEFDKNEFLGNEEVSYETLDGKTLYSGFRYSVSSGKYSVSIKGYVRKNKLDYPNSNFGFLFSLKKVNEFKGFNDPREDERYNFNVAKIV
;
A
#
# COMPACT_ATOMS: atom_id res chain seq x y z
N MET A 1 21.55 -1.43 27.39
CA MET A 1 21.44 -0.30 26.43
C MET A 1 19.98 -0.13 26.11
N GLU A 2 19.33 0.81 26.77
CA GLU A 2 17.92 1.16 26.56
C GLU A 2 17.76 1.85 25.20
N LYS A 3 16.92 1.27 24.33
CA LYS A 3 16.51 1.93 23.10
C LYS A 3 15.51 3.03 23.46
N SER A 4 15.89 4.27 23.20
CA SER A 4 15.06 5.45 23.39
C SER A 4 13.75 5.32 22.60
N LEU A 5 12.66 5.22 23.32
CA LEU A 5 11.32 5.50 22.81
C LEU A 5 11.29 6.99 22.43
N VAL A 6 11.16 7.28 21.15
CA VAL A 6 10.91 8.64 20.67
C VAL A 6 9.54 9.08 21.21
N ASN A 7 9.58 9.91 22.26
CA ASN A 7 8.41 10.58 22.79
C ASN A 7 7.89 11.58 21.74
N ARG A 8 6.91 11.20 20.94
CA ARG A 8 6.14 12.15 20.10
C ARG A 8 5.38 13.09 21.02
N LYS A 9 5.64 14.38 20.89
CA LYS A 9 4.92 15.44 21.63
C LYS A 9 3.47 15.46 21.15
N LYS A 10 2.55 15.52 22.12
CA LYS A 10 1.11 15.72 21.90
C LYS A 10 0.93 17.11 21.26
N GLY A 11 0.70 17.17 19.93
CA GLY A 11 0.48 18.45 19.23
C GLY A 11 1.03 18.55 17.81
N ASP A 12 1.79 17.54 17.31
CA ASP A 12 2.21 17.54 15.91
C ASP A 12 1.00 17.23 15.04
N VAL A 13 0.59 18.17 14.21
CA VAL A 13 -0.40 17.95 13.14
C VAL A 13 0.25 16.94 12.20
N ILE A 14 -0.22 15.69 12.25
CA ILE A 14 0.21 14.67 11.30
C ILE A 14 -0.33 15.10 9.94
N MET A 15 0.54 15.56 9.05
CA MET A 15 0.13 15.84 7.67
C MET A 15 -0.30 14.51 7.04
N ASP A 16 -1.46 14.52 6.38
CA ASP A 16 -1.96 13.37 5.65
C ASP A 16 -0.94 12.94 4.58
N ARG A 17 -0.69 11.65 4.48
CA ARG A 17 0.11 11.08 3.40
C ARG A 17 -0.78 10.95 2.16
N ILE A 18 -0.49 11.77 1.16
CA ILE A 18 -1.26 11.83 -0.08
C ILE A 18 -0.48 11.09 -1.17
N LEU A 19 -1.01 9.94 -1.58
CA LEU A 19 -0.42 9.07 -2.61
C LEU A 19 -1.01 9.40 -3.98
N ASP A 20 -0.16 9.74 -4.93
CA ASP A 20 -0.54 9.81 -6.35
C ASP A 20 -0.53 8.41 -6.98
N THR A 21 -1.63 8.06 -7.67
CA THR A 21 -1.82 6.73 -8.27
C THR A 21 -1.90 6.82 -9.79
N GLY A 22 -0.82 7.26 -10.42
CA GLY A 22 -0.72 7.39 -11.88
C GLY A 22 -1.00 6.11 -12.66
N SER A 23 -0.83 4.94 -12.04
CA SER A 23 -0.94 3.62 -12.67
C SER A 23 -2.21 2.84 -12.32
N TYR A 24 -3.25 3.51 -11.84
CA TYR A 24 -4.58 2.93 -11.55
C TYR A 24 -4.55 1.78 -10.53
N GLY A 25 -3.60 1.80 -9.61
CA GLY A 25 -3.50 0.77 -8.58
C GLY A 25 -2.53 1.10 -7.47
N ILE A 26 -2.68 0.40 -6.37
CA ILE A 26 -1.81 0.49 -5.19
C ILE A 26 -1.28 -0.90 -4.86
N CYS A 27 -0.07 -0.99 -4.35
CA CYS A 27 0.49 -2.22 -3.82
C CYS A 27 1.10 -2.01 -2.42
N LEU A 28 0.95 -3.03 -1.58
CA LEU A 28 1.62 -3.14 -0.28
C LEU A 28 2.71 -4.20 -0.38
N PHE A 29 3.90 -3.94 0.11
CA PHE A 29 5.02 -4.89 0.10
C PHE A 29 6.11 -4.53 1.11
N SER A 30 6.92 -5.52 1.49
CA SER A 30 8.20 -5.32 2.19
C SER A 30 9.34 -5.59 1.22
N ILE A 31 10.29 -4.65 1.13
CA ILE A 31 11.39 -4.73 0.16
C ILE A 31 12.18 -6.02 0.31
N GLU A 32 12.52 -6.38 1.54
CA GLU A 32 13.36 -7.54 1.85
C GLU A 32 12.63 -8.83 1.47
N VAL A 33 11.33 -8.91 1.79
CA VAL A 33 10.49 -10.08 1.48
C VAL A 33 10.34 -10.24 -0.02
N LEU A 34 10.05 -9.15 -0.73
CA LEU A 34 9.95 -9.14 -2.19
C LEU A 34 11.27 -9.58 -2.84
N GLN A 35 12.41 -9.03 -2.41
CA GLN A 35 13.71 -9.38 -2.96
C GLN A 35 14.08 -10.84 -2.74
N ASP A 36 13.84 -11.38 -1.55
CA ASP A 36 14.09 -12.79 -1.24
C ASP A 36 13.24 -13.71 -2.13
N PHE A 37 11.97 -13.36 -2.32
CA PHE A 37 11.07 -14.08 -3.22
C PHE A 37 11.56 -14.04 -4.68
N LEU A 38 11.85 -12.86 -5.21
CA LEU A 38 12.33 -12.71 -6.58
C LEU A 38 13.64 -13.48 -6.82
N LYS A 39 14.55 -13.48 -5.84
CA LYS A 39 15.79 -14.26 -5.89
C LYS A 39 15.51 -15.76 -5.89
N LYS A 40 14.63 -16.25 -5.01
CA LYS A 40 14.20 -17.65 -4.93
C LYS A 40 13.58 -18.11 -6.25
N GLU A 41 12.72 -17.29 -6.83
CA GLU A 41 12.03 -17.53 -8.11
C GLU A 41 12.91 -17.26 -9.35
N LYS A 42 14.19 -16.88 -9.14
CA LYS A 42 15.15 -16.56 -10.20
C LYS A 42 14.68 -15.48 -11.18
N VAL A 43 13.85 -14.54 -10.70
CA VAL A 43 13.39 -13.39 -11.46
C VAL A 43 14.54 -12.37 -11.57
N ARG A 44 14.97 -12.05 -12.79
CA ARG A 44 16.08 -11.11 -13.04
C ARG A 44 15.66 -9.81 -13.73
N THR A 45 14.41 -9.74 -14.14
CA THR A 45 13.86 -8.54 -14.79
C THR A 45 13.41 -7.51 -13.76
N LYS A 46 13.53 -6.22 -14.11
CA LYS A 46 12.91 -5.13 -13.35
C LYS A 46 11.39 -5.03 -13.58
N LYS A 47 10.87 -5.65 -14.66
CA LYS A 47 9.43 -5.64 -15.03
C LYS A 47 8.65 -6.65 -14.18
N ILE A 48 8.54 -6.38 -12.88
CA ILE A 48 7.98 -7.32 -11.91
C ILE A 48 6.50 -7.57 -12.20
N LEU A 49 5.72 -6.51 -12.44
CA LEU A 49 4.30 -6.64 -12.74
C LEU A 49 4.06 -7.52 -13.97
N LYS A 50 4.81 -7.27 -15.06
CA LYS A 50 4.73 -8.10 -16.26
C LYS A 50 5.14 -9.55 -15.98
N ASN A 51 6.17 -9.77 -15.17
CA ASN A 51 6.60 -11.12 -14.81
C ASN A 51 5.52 -11.91 -14.08
N PHE A 52 4.77 -11.27 -13.17
CA PHE A 52 3.64 -11.88 -12.49
C PHE A 52 2.45 -12.09 -13.42
N GLN A 53 2.20 -11.17 -14.37
CA GLN A 53 1.16 -11.34 -15.39
C GLN A 53 1.45 -12.52 -16.33
N ASP A 54 2.70 -12.67 -16.77
CA ASP A 54 3.13 -13.73 -17.67
C ASP A 54 3.22 -15.10 -16.96
N ASN A 55 3.30 -15.14 -15.62
CA ASN A 55 3.39 -16.37 -14.84
C ASN A 55 2.39 -16.38 -13.69
N HIS A 56 1.19 -16.87 -13.99
CA HIS A 56 0.08 -16.92 -13.05
C HIS A 56 0.38 -17.73 -11.78
N ASN A 57 1.07 -18.87 -11.89
CA ASN A 57 1.43 -19.67 -10.72
C ASN A 57 2.37 -18.92 -9.77
N ARG A 58 3.34 -18.17 -10.32
CA ARG A 58 4.23 -17.31 -9.52
C ARG A 58 3.44 -16.18 -8.86
N TYR A 59 2.50 -15.59 -9.58
CA TYR A 59 1.61 -14.58 -9.02
C TYR A 59 0.82 -15.14 -7.82
N LEU A 60 0.14 -16.29 -7.97
CA LEU A 60 -0.59 -16.92 -6.86
C LEU A 60 0.32 -17.28 -5.70
N ALA A 61 1.51 -17.84 -5.97
CA ALA A 61 2.51 -18.11 -4.94
C ALA A 61 2.96 -16.84 -4.21
N SER A 62 3.01 -15.68 -4.89
CA SER A 62 3.36 -14.42 -4.25
C SER A 62 2.28 -13.94 -3.28
N LEU A 63 1.00 -14.15 -3.59
CA LEU A 63 -0.12 -13.83 -2.68
C LEU A 63 -0.16 -14.79 -1.49
N GLU A 64 -0.06 -16.10 -1.75
CA GLU A 64 -0.07 -17.14 -0.72
C GLU A 64 1.03 -16.93 0.33
N ASN A 65 2.23 -16.53 -0.13
CA ASN A 65 3.38 -16.28 0.76
C ASN A 65 3.41 -14.85 1.32
N GLY A 66 2.42 -14.00 1.04
CA GLY A 66 2.34 -12.65 1.57
C GLY A 66 3.46 -11.73 1.08
N ILE A 67 3.87 -11.88 -0.18
CA ILE A 67 4.96 -11.08 -0.77
C ILE A 67 4.50 -9.66 -1.06
N TRP A 68 3.26 -9.52 -1.53
CA TRP A 68 2.64 -8.26 -1.85
C TRP A 68 1.12 -8.36 -1.89
N ILE A 69 0.44 -7.20 -1.81
CA ILE A 69 -1.01 -7.09 -2.00
C ILE A 69 -1.23 -6.08 -3.12
N PRO A 70 -1.48 -6.51 -4.38
CA PRO A 70 -1.81 -5.61 -5.47
C PRO A 70 -3.31 -5.39 -5.54
N PHE A 71 -3.80 -4.18 -5.49
CA PHE A 71 -5.18 -3.89 -5.85
C PHE A 71 -5.25 -2.84 -6.95
N LEU A 72 -6.05 -3.12 -7.95
CA LEU A 72 -6.09 -2.45 -9.24
C LEU A 72 -7.48 -1.87 -9.52
N SER A 73 -7.61 -1.27 -10.71
CA SER A 73 -8.88 -0.74 -11.21
C SER A 73 -9.45 0.40 -10.38
N ILE A 74 -8.58 1.15 -9.68
CA ILE A 74 -8.96 2.40 -9.01
C ILE A 74 -8.73 3.59 -9.97
N ASN A 75 -9.32 4.74 -9.66
CA ASN A 75 -9.06 5.95 -10.46
C ASN A 75 -7.62 6.44 -10.28
N SER A 76 -7.05 7.03 -11.33
CA SER A 76 -5.75 7.71 -11.28
C SER A 76 -5.94 9.11 -10.68
N ILE A 77 -5.90 9.19 -9.36
CA ILE A 77 -6.07 10.39 -8.54
C ILE A 77 -5.23 10.30 -7.27
N GLU A 78 -5.19 11.37 -6.51
CA GLU A 78 -4.56 11.40 -5.19
C GLU A 78 -5.47 10.78 -4.11
N TYR A 79 -4.92 9.88 -3.29
CA TYR A 79 -5.60 9.24 -2.16
C TYR A 79 -4.88 9.53 -0.85
N ILE A 80 -5.63 9.81 0.22
CA ILE A 80 -5.08 9.84 1.57
C ILE A 80 -4.86 8.40 2.04
N ILE A 81 -3.64 8.10 2.46
CA ILE A 81 -3.23 6.78 2.93
C ILE A 81 -3.01 6.81 4.43
N LYS A 82 -3.69 5.92 5.14
CA LYS A 82 -3.60 5.78 6.58
C LYS A 82 -3.33 4.34 7.00
N LEU A 83 -2.56 4.16 8.08
CA LEU A 83 -2.28 2.86 8.69
C LEU A 83 -2.73 2.86 10.15
N GLU A 84 -3.75 2.05 10.47
CA GLU A 84 -4.35 1.98 11.81
C GLU A 84 -3.31 1.60 12.88
N ASN A 85 -2.36 0.74 12.54
CA ASN A 85 -1.26 0.34 13.39
C ASN A 85 -0.31 1.49 13.78
N CYS A 86 -0.38 2.63 13.09
CA CYS A 86 0.33 3.87 13.40
C CYS A 86 -0.55 4.89 14.16
N ASN A 87 -1.70 4.46 14.69
CA ASN A 87 -2.73 5.32 15.31
C ASN A 87 -3.32 6.36 14.35
N GLU A 88 -3.39 6.02 13.07
CA GLU A 88 -4.03 6.83 12.04
C GLU A 88 -5.46 6.34 11.81
N SER A 89 -6.39 7.26 11.60
CA SER A 89 -7.80 6.97 11.30
C SER A 89 -8.43 8.10 10.51
N PHE A 90 -9.54 7.82 9.85
CA PHE A 90 -10.41 8.84 9.33
C PHE A 90 -11.39 9.26 10.41
N ASP A 91 -11.72 10.55 10.43
CA ASP A 91 -12.67 11.14 11.38
C ASP A 91 -14.13 11.06 10.86
N ASP A 92 -15.04 11.72 11.54
CA ASP A 92 -16.47 11.74 11.22
C ASP A 92 -16.83 12.56 9.97
N GLU A 93 -15.89 13.29 9.37
CA GLU A 93 -16.06 13.91 8.05
C GLU A 93 -15.99 12.90 6.91
N TRP A 94 -15.56 11.66 7.18
CA TRP A 94 -15.39 10.61 6.19
C TRP A 94 -16.43 9.50 6.36
N GLU A 95 -16.77 8.85 5.25
CA GLU A 95 -17.67 7.70 5.19
C GLU A 95 -16.92 6.48 4.69
N GLU A 96 -16.99 5.38 5.45
CA GLU A 96 -16.47 4.08 4.99
C GLU A 96 -17.42 3.51 3.93
N LYS A 97 -16.90 3.20 2.75
CA LYS A 97 -17.66 2.65 1.63
C LYS A 97 -17.54 1.14 1.52
N PHE A 98 -16.42 0.59 1.91
CA PHE A 98 -16.19 -0.86 1.95
C PHE A 98 -15.10 -1.23 2.94
N VAL A 99 -15.11 -2.48 3.35
CA VAL A 99 -14.01 -3.15 4.04
C VAL A 99 -13.82 -4.55 3.45
N TYR A 100 -12.60 -4.86 3.05
CA TYR A 100 -12.20 -6.20 2.59
C TYR A 100 -11.09 -6.72 3.49
N HIS A 101 -11.11 -8.02 3.78
CA HIS A 101 -10.27 -8.66 4.78
C HIS A 101 -9.42 -9.78 4.22
N ASP A 102 -8.48 -10.25 5.07
CA ASP A 102 -7.73 -11.48 4.91
C ASP A 102 -6.78 -11.52 3.70
N PHE A 103 -6.15 -10.37 3.41
CA PHE A 103 -5.02 -10.34 2.49
C PHE A 103 -3.72 -10.60 3.25
N ASN A 104 -2.86 -11.48 2.72
CA ASN A 104 -1.60 -11.85 3.34
C ASN A 104 -0.51 -10.84 3.05
N ILE A 105 0.26 -10.43 4.08
CA ILE A 105 1.51 -9.70 3.91
C ILE A 105 2.55 -10.16 4.93
N GLU A 106 3.77 -10.42 4.49
CA GLU A 106 4.92 -10.63 5.36
C GLU A 106 5.77 -9.36 5.38
N VAL A 107 6.15 -8.91 6.56
CA VAL A 107 6.98 -7.71 6.77
C VAL A 107 8.27 -8.12 7.49
N LYS A 108 9.42 -7.62 7.04
CA LYS A 108 10.71 -7.82 7.72
C LYS A 108 11.18 -6.59 8.46
N ASP A 109 11.26 -5.46 7.82
CA ASP A 109 11.76 -4.22 8.41
C ASP A 109 10.71 -3.11 8.32
N SER A 110 10.09 -2.99 7.17
CA SER A 110 9.12 -1.94 6.88
C SER A 110 8.09 -2.41 5.86
N LEU A 111 6.94 -1.75 5.90
CA LEU A 111 5.88 -1.90 4.91
C LEU A 111 5.89 -0.67 4.00
N TRP A 112 5.90 -0.88 2.70
CA TRP A 112 5.66 0.13 1.69
C TRP A 112 4.22 0.06 1.20
N ILE A 113 3.60 1.23 1.04
CA ILE A 113 2.32 1.42 0.35
C ILE A 113 2.63 2.38 -0.80
N ALA A 114 2.53 1.89 -2.04
CA ALA A 114 3.01 2.62 -3.21
C ALA A 114 2.08 2.45 -4.42
N ASP A 115 2.18 3.40 -5.37
CA ASP A 115 1.59 3.23 -6.70
C ASP A 115 2.15 1.97 -7.37
N ILE A 116 1.29 1.17 -7.96
CA ILE A 116 1.67 -0.11 -8.59
C ILE A 116 2.60 0.08 -9.79
N GLY A 117 2.65 1.28 -10.34
CA GLY A 117 3.58 1.66 -11.41
C GLY A 117 5.05 1.44 -11.06
N SER A 118 5.39 1.49 -9.76
CA SER A 118 6.73 1.15 -9.28
C SER A 118 7.18 -0.27 -9.67
N PHE A 119 6.24 -1.16 -10.01
CA PHE A 119 6.53 -2.54 -10.45
C PHE A 119 6.67 -2.71 -11.96
N TYR A 120 6.47 -1.63 -12.76
CA TYR A 120 6.74 -1.66 -14.22
C TYR A 120 8.23 -1.72 -14.52
N GLU A 121 9.04 -0.94 -13.78
CA GLU A 121 10.50 -0.90 -13.88
C GLU A 121 11.09 -0.82 -12.47
N PHE A 122 10.85 -1.84 -11.65
CA PHE A 122 11.19 -1.84 -10.23
C PHE A 122 12.67 -1.58 -9.97
N ASP A 123 12.95 -0.54 -9.20
CA ASP A 123 14.28 -0.27 -8.68
C ASP A 123 14.25 -0.20 -7.14
N LYS A 124 14.85 -1.20 -6.50
CA LYS A 124 14.91 -1.26 -5.04
C LYS A 124 15.57 -0.04 -4.39
N ASN A 125 16.46 0.65 -5.12
CA ASN A 125 17.20 1.79 -4.57
C ASN A 125 16.29 3.02 -4.37
N GLU A 126 15.15 3.09 -5.04
CA GLU A 126 14.14 4.12 -4.80
C GLU A 126 13.48 3.98 -3.42
N PHE A 127 13.51 2.78 -2.86
CA PHE A 127 12.87 2.43 -1.59
C PHE A 127 13.86 2.29 -0.42
N LEU A 128 15.08 1.77 -0.69
CA LEU A 128 16.06 1.50 0.37
C LEU A 128 16.59 2.78 0.97
N GLY A 129 16.41 2.94 2.30
CA GLY A 129 16.90 4.09 3.05
C GLY A 129 16.03 5.34 2.93
N ASN A 130 14.92 5.27 2.17
CA ASN A 130 13.98 6.37 2.01
C ASN A 130 12.73 6.14 2.88
N GLU A 131 12.04 7.24 3.25
CA GLU A 131 10.74 7.22 3.94
C GLU A 131 9.58 7.39 2.94
N GLU A 132 9.88 7.92 1.76
CA GLU A 132 8.92 8.20 0.71
C GLU A 132 9.57 8.09 -0.67
N VAL A 133 8.77 7.81 -1.69
CA VAL A 133 9.15 7.91 -3.10
C VAL A 133 8.32 9.03 -3.71
N SER A 134 8.98 9.99 -4.34
CA SER A 134 8.34 11.16 -4.93
C SER A 134 8.96 11.53 -6.26
N TYR A 135 8.25 12.34 -7.03
CA TYR A 135 8.73 12.92 -8.28
C TYR A 135 8.22 14.36 -8.44
N GLU A 136 8.89 15.13 -9.23
CA GLU A 136 8.51 16.50 -9.53
C GLU A 136 7.79 16.58 -10.89
N THR A 137 6.65 17.22 -10.92
CA THR A 137 5.90 17.48 -12.14
C THR A 137 6.50 18.65 -12.93
N LEU A 138 6.13 18.82 -14.20
CA LEU A 138 6.66 19.88 -15.06
C LEU A 138 6.35 21.31 -14.55
N ASP A 139 5.32 21.46 -13.73
CA ASP A 139 4.94 22.72 -13.07
C ASP A 139 5.56 22.88 -11.67
N GLY A 140 6.49 21.97 -11.30
CA GLY A 140 7.25 22.06 -10.05
C GLY A 140 6.51 21.55 -8.80
N LYS A 141 5.37 20.86 -8.95
CA LYS A 141 4.67 20.21 -7.83
C LYS A 141 5.34 18.89 -7.51
N THR A 142 5.64 18.65 -6.24
CA THR A 142 6.09 17.33 -5.78
C THR A 142 4.88 16.42 -5.54
N LEU A 143 4.86 15.25 -6.18
CA LEU A 143 3.89 14.20 -5.97
C LEU A 143 4.56 12.98 -5.36
N TYR A 144 3.84 12.24 -4.53
CA TYR A 144 4.35 11.08 -3.80
C TYR A 144 3.75 9.81 -4.37
N SER A 145 4.59 8.91 -4.81
CA SER A 145 4.22 7.60 -5.37
C SER A 145 4.41 6.44 -4.39
N GLY A 146 4.92 6.68 -3.18
CA GLY A 146 5.07 5.65 -2.15
C GLY A 146 5.45 6.20 -0.80
N PHE A 147 4.98 5.51 0.26
CA PHE A 147 5.28 5.82 1.65
C PHE A 147 5.72 4.58 2.40
N ARG A 148 6.76 4.76 3.22
CA ARG A 148 7.26 3.75 4.15
C ARG A 148 6.58 3.87 5.50
N TYR A 149 6.21 2.70 6.06
CA TYR A 149 5.66 2.57 7.40
C TYR A 149 6.54 1.64 8.23
N SER A 150 6.89 2.07 9.44
CA SER A 150 7.59 1.22 10.40
C SER A 150 6.61 0.20 10.99
N VAL A 151 6.75 -1.04 10.58
CA VAL A 151 5.92 -2.17 11.04
C VAL A 151 6.86 -3.26 11.55
N SER A 152 6.55 -3.84 12.71
CA SER A 152 7.39 -4.91 13.25
C SER A 152 7.39 -6.14 12.35
N SER A 153 8.52 -6.85 12.30
CA SER A 153 8.64 -8.07 11.48
C SER A 153 7.60 -9.11 11.87
N GLY A 154 7.04 -9.78 10.87
CA GLY A 154 6.04 -10.83 11.06
C GLY A 154 5.11 -11.01 9.87
N LYS A 155 4.19 -11.95 10.03
CA LYS A 155 3.09 -12.21 9.09
C LYS A 155 1.84 -11.50 9.56
N TYR A 156 1.09 -10.92 8.62
CA TYR A 156 -0.12 -10.17 8.92
C TYR A 156 -1.25 -10.53 7.96
N SER A 157 -2.46 -10.63 8.50
CA SER A 157 -3.70 -10.52 7.75
C SER A 157 -4.06 -9.04 7.67
N VAL A 158 -4.26 -8.54 6.46
CA VAL A 158 -4.54 -7.13 6.18
C VAL A 158 -6.00 -6.93 5.84
N SER A 159 -6.59 -5.88 6.43
CA SER A 159 -7.88 -5.35 6.02
C SER A 159 -7.67 -4.04 5.28
N ILE A 160 -8.39 -3.84 4.19
CA ILE A 160 -8.38 -2.64 3.35
C ILE A 160 -9.75 -2.00 3.42
N LYS A 161 -9.82 -0.74 3.89
CA LYS A 161 -11.05 0.05 3.98
C LYS A 161 -10.95 1.23 3.03
N GLY A 162 -12.01 1.47 2.26
CA GLY A 162 -12.12 2.62 1.37
C GLY A 162 -13.01 3.70 1.98
N TYR A 163 -12.57 4.95 1.90
CA TYR A 163 -13.25 6.11 2.48
C TYR A 163 -13.50 7.20 1.45
N VAL A 164 -14.63 7.88 1.59
CA VAL A 164 -15.00 9.07 0.81
C VAL A 164 -15.33 10.20 1.77
N ARG A 165 -14.87 11.41 1.49
CA ARG A 165 -15.25 12.60 2.26
C ARG A 165 -16.75 12.89 2.06
N LYS A 166 -17.51 13.04 3.15
CA LYS A 166 -18.96 13.31 3.11
C LYS A 166 -19.30 14.61 2.40
N ASN A 167 -18.51 15.66 2.65
CA ASN A 167 -18.60 16.94 1.96
C ASN A 167 -17.36 17.09 1.10
N LYS A 168 -17.52 16.99 -0.23
CA LYS A 168 -16.40 17.13 -1.16
C LYS A 168 -15.78 18.52 -1.06
N LEU A 169 -14.46 18.55 -0.99
CA LEU A 169 -13.65 19.75 -1.04
C LEU A 169 -13.17 20.00 -2.47
N ASP A 170 -12.93 21.27 -2.78
CA ASP A 170 -12.34 21.66 -4.05
C ASP A 170 -10.87 21.23 -4.16
N TYR A 171 -10.40 21.06 -5.41
CA TYR A 171 -8.99 20.85 -5.69
C TYR A 171 -8.13 21.95 -5.03
N PRO A 172 -6.98 21.64 -4.40
CA PRO A 172 -6.22 20.39 -4.50
C PRO A 172 -6.50 19.35 -3.39
N ASN A 173 -7.58 19.44 -2.64
CA ASN A 173 -7.86 18.55 -1.54
C ASN A 173 -8.27 17.15 -2.03
N SER A 174 -7.70 16.09 -1.46
CA SER A 174 -8.15 14.74 -1.71
C SER A 174 -9.47 14.45 -0.99
N ASN A 175 -10.40 13.82 -1.71
CA ASN A 175 -11.72 13.43 -1.21
C ASN A 175 -11.87 11.92 -1.02
N PHE A 176 -10.80 11.16 -1.25
CA PHE A 176 -10.78 9.71 -1.22
C PHE A 176 -9.59 9.22 -0.42
N GLY A 177 -9.75 8.10 0.24
CA GLY A 177 -8.65 7.54 1.01
C GLY A 177 -8.81 6.06 1.31
N PHE A 178 -7.70 5.47 1.75
CA PHE A 178 -7.64 4.08 2.20
C PHE A 178 -7.06 4.02 3.61
N LEU A 179 -7.69 3.20 4.45
CA LEU A 179 -7.17 2.82 5.76
C LEU A 179 -6.82 1.34 5.75
N PHE A 180 -5.58 1.04 6.08
CA PHE A 180 -5.06 -0.32 6.20
C PHE A 180 -4.96 -0.70 7.66
N SER A 181 -5.39 -1.93 7.99
CA SER A 181 -5.26 -2.50 9.34
C SER A 181 -4.51 -3.81 9.24
N LEU A 182 -3.46 -3.98 10.05
CA LEU A 182 -2.61 -5.16 10.08
C LEU A 182 -2.83 -5.95 11.35
N LYS A 183 -3.35 -7.16 11.25
CA LYS A 183 -3.50 -8.11 12.35
C LYS A 183 -2.39 -9.15 12.27
N LYS A 184 -1.49 -9.18 13.26
CA LYS A 184 -0.40 -10.16 13.30
C LYS A 184 -0.95 -11.58 13.39
N VAL A 185 -0.40 -12.50 12.59
CA VAL A 185 -0.74 -13.92 12.57
C VAL A 185 0.51 -14.77 12.68
N ASN A 186 0.39 -16.01 13.16
CA ASN A 186 1.51 -16.94 13.22
C ASN A 186 1.78 -17.58 11.85
N GLU A 187 0.71 -17.86 11.10
CA GLU A 187 0.76 -18.49 9.78
C GLU A 187 -0.39 -17.98 8.91
N PHE A 188 -0.22 -18.03 7.61
CA PHE A 188 -1.29 -17.75 6.66
C PHE A 188 -2.21 -18.97 6.50
N LYS A 189 -3.53 -18.76 6.52
CA LYS A 189 -4.55 -19.80 6.34
C LYS A 189 -5.26 -19.63 5.00
N GLY A 190 -4.54 -19.88 3.92
CA GLY A 190 -5.01 -19.57 2.57
C GLY A 190 -4.67 -18.12 2.19
N PHE A 191 -5.23 -17.65 1.08
CA PHE A 191 -5.06 -16.28 0.59
C PHE A 191 -6.29 -15.83 -0.19
N ASN A 192 -6.44 -14.52 -0.31
CA ASN A 192 -7.38 -13.86 -1.20
C ASN A 192 -6.62 -13.19 -2.35
N ASP A 193 -7.14 -13.31 -3.57
CA ASP A 193 -6.62 -12.56 -4.72
C ASP A 193 -7.38 -11.23 -4.83
N PRO A 194 -6.74 -10.07 -4.59
CA PRO A 194 -7.41 -8.77 -4.67
C PRO A 194 -7.84 -8.40 -6.11
N ARG A 195 -7.47 -9.19 -7.13
CA ARG A 195 -7.88 -9.00 -8.52
C ARG A 195 -9.14 -9.78 -8.91
N GLU A 196 -9.80 -10.45 -7.96
CA GLU A 196 -11.10 -11.08 -8.19
C GLU A 196 -12.20 -10.01 -8.31
N ASP A 197 -12.41 -9.47 -9.52
CA ASP A 197 -13.31 -8.34 -9.81
C ASP A 197 -14.76 -8.59 -9.43
N GLU A 198 -15.22 -9.84 -9.42
CA GLU A 198 -16.56 -10.21 -8.96
C GLU A 198 -16.70 -10.09 -7.42
N ARG A 199 -15.58 -10.15 -6.69
CA ARG A 199 -15.55 -10.15 -5.24
C ARG A 199 -15.13 -8.81 -4.66
N TYR A 200 -14.23 -8.09 -5.32
CA TYR A 200 -13.62 -6.87 -4.81
C TYR A 200 -13.77 -5.71 -5.79
N ASN A 201 -14.29 -4.60 -5.30
CA ASN A 201 -14.25 -3.32 -6.00
C ASN A 201 -13.55 -2.28 -5.13
N PHE A 202 -12.27 -2.01 -5.42
CA PHE A 202 -11.47 -1.03 -4.68
C PHE A 202 -11.67 0.40 -5.16
N ASN A 203 -12.44 0.63 -6.23
CA ASN A 203 -12.60 1.97 -6.79
C ASN A 203 -13.55 2.82 -5.95
N VAL A 204 -13.06 3.27 -4.80
CA VAL A 204 -13.83 4.08 -3.84
C VAL A 204 -14.39 5.36 -4.46
N ALA A 205 -13.74 5.88 -5.50
CA ALA A 205 -14.20 7.08 -6.21
C ALA A 205 -15.43 6.86 -7.11
N LYS A 206 -15.76 5.60 -7.41
CA LYS A 206 -16.95 5.19 -8.19
C LYS A 206 -18.07 4.62 -7.34
N ILE A 207 -17.80 4.30 -6.07
CA ILE A 207 -18.81 3.84 -5.12
C ILE A 207 -19.47 5.11 -4.53
N VAL A 208 -20.47 5.62 -5.21
CA VAL A 208 -21.22 6.82 -4.78
C VAL A 208 -22.52 6.40 -4.10
#